data_57b2ed506d2ac801475142e6da5e3e61
#
_entry.id   57b2ed506d2ac801475142e6da5e3e61
#
_cell.length_a   1.000
_cell.length_b   1.000
_cell.length_c   1.000
_cell.angle_alpha   90.00
_cell.angle_beta   90.00
_cell.angle_gamma   90.00
#
_symmetry.space_group_name_H-M   'P 1'
#
loop_
_entity.id
_entity.type
_entity.pdbx_description
1 polymer ?
#
loop_
_entity_poly.entity_id
_entity_poly.type
_entity_poly.pdbx_seq_one_letter_code
_entity_poly.pdbx_strand_id
1 'polypeptide(L)'
;QDCFYKDLSAAEREEAYSSNYNFDHPNAFDWPQQLGVMTQLRDGASKVAIPTYDFVTHSRLSPDHDTHICSPEIVIFEGILALHDETMRDLFDLKVFVDADADVRLARRIKRDMTERGRDLDGILEQYERFVKPATEAFVVPSKQHADIVVPRGVENVVAIEMLAAHINNVLMQRELQAEARFNLLAQ
;
A
#
# COMPACT_ATOMS: atom_id res chain seq x y z
N GLN A 1 -0.82 0.43 -2.70
CA GLN A 1 -1.24 1.84 -2.71
C GLN A 1 -0.69 2.59 -3.91
N ASP A 2 0.42 2.16 -4.46
CA ASP A 2 1.17 2.85 -5.51
C ASP A 2 0.40 3.04 -6.83
N CYS A 3 -0.62 2.26 -7.09
CA CYS A 3 -1.51 2.44 -8.26
C CYS A 3 -2.49 3.62 -8.10
N PHE A 4 -2.59 4.21 -6.91
CA PHE A 4 -3.54 5.28 -6.60
C PHE A 4 -2.92 6.68 -6.53
N TYR A 5 -1.73 6.89 -7.08
CA TYR A 5 -1.24 8.25 -7.27
C TYR A 5 -2.19 9.03 -8.19
N LYS A 6 -2.33 10.34 -7.94
CA LYS A 6 -3.13 11.23 -8.78
C LYS A 6 -2.52 11.42 -10.16
N ASP A 7 -3.37 11.70 -11.13
CA ASP A 7 -2.90 12.32 -12.36
C ASP A 7 -2.40 13.73 -12.05
N LEU A 8 -1.15 13.96 -12.39
CA LEU A 8 -0.51 15.25 -12.17
C LEU A 8 -0.91 16.25 -13.26
N SER A 9 -1.11 17.50 -12.89
CA SER A 9 -1.18 18.61 -13.84
C SER A 9 0.12 18.76 -14.62
N ALA A 10 0.12 19.51 -15.71
CA ALA A 10 1.32 19.73 -16.50
C ALA A 10 2.48 20.34 -15.68
N ALA A 11 2.17 21.28 -14.78
CA ALA A 11 3.16 21.89 -13.90
C ALA A 11 3.71 20.91 -12.88
N GLU A 12 2.85 20.14 -12.19
CA GLU A 12 3.26 19.12 -11.22
C GLU A 12 4.09 18.00 -11.89
N ARG A 13 3.77 17.67 -13.13
CA ARG A 13 4.54 16.67 -13.90
C ARG A 13 5.95 17.16 -14.22
N GLU A 14 6.13 18.44 -14.53
CA GLU A 14 7.44 19.06 -14.72
C GLU A 14 8.24 19.05 -13.41
N GLU A 15 7.61 19.35 -12.28
CA GLU A 15 8.21 19.20 -10.96
C GLU A 15 8.60 17.75 -10.67
N ALA A 16 7.77 16.77 -11.04
CA ALA A 16 8.06 15.35 -10.87
C ALA A 16 9.27 14.91 -11.69
N TYR A 17 9.37 15.33 -12.96
CA TYR A 17 10.53 15.04 -13.80
C TYR A 17 11.82 15.69 -13.31
N SER A 18 11.71 16.84 -12.65
CA SER A 18 12.86 17.51 -12.02
C SER A 18 13.16 17.03 -10.59
N SER A 19 12.51 15.96 -10.13
CA SER A 19 12.61 15.42 -8.77
C SER A 19 12.16 16.39 -7.66
N ASN A 20 11.34 17.38 -8.00
CA ASN A 20 10.84 18.42 -7.10
C ASN A 20 9.41 18.16 -6.57
N TYR A 21 8.75 17.09 -6.98
CA TYR A 21 7.42 16.72 -6.51
C TYR A 21 7.49 15.79 -5.29
N ASN A 22 6.66 16.05 -4.28
CA ASN A 22 6.61 15.23 -3.06
C ASN A 22 5.60 14.09 -3.19
N PHE A 23 6.05 12.94 -3.67
CA PHE A 23 5.23 11.72 -3.78
C PHE A 23 4.93 11.06 -2.44
N ASP A 24 5.62 11.42 -1.37
CA ASP A 24 5.41 10.85 -0.03
C ASP A 24 4.35 11.61 0.78
N HIS A 25 3.83 12.72 0.25
CA HIS A 25 2.78 13.51 0.90
C HIS A 25 1.39 12.91 0.63
N PRO A 26 0.45 12.91 1.61
CA PRO A 26 -0.92 12.43 1.42
C PRO A 26 -1.64 13.02 0.20
N ASN A 27 -1.35 14.28 -0.15
CA ASN A 27 -1.94 14.93 -1.32
C ASN A 27 -1.52 14.33 -2.66
N ALA A 28 -0.49 13.48 -2.71
CA ALA A 28 -0.07 12.80 -3.93
C ALA A 28 -1.02 11.66 -4.33
N PHE A 29 -1.89 11.20 -3.42
CA PHE A 29 -2.78 10.07 -3.64
C PHE A 29 -4.22 10.49 -3.91
N ASP A 30 -4.91 9.70 -4.73
CA ASP A 30 -6.36 9.82 -5.00
C ASP A 30 -7.14 9.01 -3.97
N TRP A 31 -7.38 9.61 -2.81
CA TRP A 31 -8.12 8.97 -1.71
C TRP A 31 -9.54 8.56 -2.07
N PRO A 32 -10.34 9.38 -2.80
CA PRO A 32 -11.68 8.96 -3.23
C PRO A 32 -11.69 7.70 -4.07
N GLN A 33 -10.77 7.59 -5.03
CA GLN A 33 -10.69 6.39 -5.87
C GLN A 33 -10.21 5.18 -5.07
N GLN A 34 -9.17 5.35 -4.24
CA GLN A 34 -8.66 4.31 -3.36
C GLN A 34 -9.75 3.76 -2.44
N LEU A 35 -10.49 4.66 -1.77
CA LEU A 35 -11.60 4.30 -0.90
C LEU A 35 -12.71 3.57 -1.66
N GLY A 36 -13.08 4.05 -2.85
CA GLY A 36 -14.11 3.43 -3.69
C GLY A 36 -13.75 2.01 -4.10
N VAL A 37 -12.48 1.76 -4.49
CA VAL A 37 -11.98 0.41 -4.83
C VAL A 37 -12.00 -0.50 -3.61
N MET A 38 -11.48 -0.04 -2.48
CA MET A 38 -11.41 -0.85 -1.26
C MET A 38 -12.80 -1.18 -0.70
N THR A 39 -13.75 -0.24 -0.79
CA THR A 39 -15.16 -0.48 -0.42
C THR A 39 -15.77 -1.56 -1.29
N GLN A 40 -15.61 -1.51 -2.62
CA GLN A 40 -16.11 -2.55 -3.51
C GLN A 40 -15.53 -3.93 -3.20
N LEU A 41 -14.23 -4.02 -2.89
CA LEU A 41 -13.58 -5.27 -2.50
C LEU A 41 -14.15 -5.81 -1.19
N ARG A 42 -14.34 -4.96 -0.19
CA ARG A 42 -14.93 -5.32 1.10
C ARG A 42 -16.38 -5.78 0.99
N ASP A 43 -17.16 -5.11 0.14
CA ASP A 43 -18.58 -5.45 -0.10
C ASP A 43 -18.76 -6.72 -0.94
N GLY A 44 -17.67 -7.35 -1.36
CA GLY A 44 -17.69 -8.61 -2.08
C GLY A 44 -18.09 -8.45 -3.55
N ALA A 45 -17.78 -7.33 -4.18
CA ALA A 45 -18.02 -7.15 -5.62
C ALA A 45 -17.31 -8.26 -6.41
N SER A 46 -18.04 -8.85 -7.36
CA SER A 46 -17.54 -9.99 -8.14
C SER A 46 -16.37 -9.66 -9.05
N LYS A 47 -16.21 -8.37 -9.40
CA LYS A 47 -15.12 -7.87 -10.22
C LYS A 47 -14.85 -6.41 -9.87
N VAL A 48 -13.60 -6.07 -9.57
CA VAL A 48 -13.15 -4.71 -9.25
C VAL A 48 -11.97 -4.35 -10.14
N ALA A 49 -12.00 -3.17 -10.75
CA ALA A 49 -10.91 -2.64 -11.55
C ALA A 49 -9.95 -1.86 -10.65
N ILE A 50 -8.68 -2.19 -10.73
CA ILE A 50 -7.59 -1.52 -10.02
C ILE A 50 -6.81 -0.69 -11.05
N PRO A 51 -6.67 0.62 -10.86
CA PRO A 51 -5.96 1.46 -11.83
C PRO A 51 -4.49 1.05 -11.96
N THR A 52 -3.93 1.31 -13.12
CA THR A 52 -2.48 1.14 -13.36
C THR A 52 -1.82 2.50 -13.46
N TYR A 53 -0.77 2.71 -12.67
CA TYR A 53 0.02 3.94 -12.67
C TYR A 53 1.39 3.71 -13.32
N ASP A 54 1.76 4.59 -14.23
CA ASP A 54 3.08 4.58 -14.88
C ASP A 54 4.04 5.55 -14.18
N PHE A 55 5.05 5.00 -13.53
CA PHE A 55 6.07 5.76 -12.81
C PHE A 55 7.05 6.51 -13.74
N VAL A 56 7.08 6.16 -15.02
CA VAL A 56 7.97 6.84 -15.99
C VAL A 56 7.31 8.13 -16.47
N THR A 57 6.02 8.07 -16.76
CA THR A 57 5.25 9.22 -17.25
C THR A 57 4.56 10.00 -16.16
N HIS A 58 4.64 9.54 -14.91
CA HIS A 58 3.94 10.09 -13.74
C HIS A 58 2.44 10.29 -14.00
N SER A 59 1.79 9.30 -14.59
CA SER A 59 0.38 9.35 -14.95
C SER A 59 -0.32 7.99 -14.83
N ARG A 60 -1.63 8.00 -14.69
CA ARG A 60 -2.44 6.79 -14.83
C ARG A 60 -2.52 6.40 -16.29
N LEU A 61 -2.52 5.10 -16.52
CA LEU A 61 -2.84 4.56 -17.83
C LEU A 61 -4.36 4.59 -18.07
N SER A 62 -4.76 4.42 -19.33
CA SER A 62 -6.17 4.30 -19.68
C SER A 62 -6.80 3.07 -19.00
N PRO A 63 -8.14 3.07 -18.74
CA PRO A 63 -8.82 1.97 -18.07
C PRO A 63 -8.65 0.59 -18.72
N ASP A 64 -8.27 0.53 -20.00
CA ASP A 64 -7.94 -0.73 -20.69
C ASP A 64 -6.72 -1.46 -20.11
N HIS A 65 -5.90 -0.74 -19.33
CA HIS A 65 -4.72 -1.28 -18.66
C HIS A 65 -4.99 -1.62 -17.17
N ASP A 66 -6.23 -1.43 -16.70
CA ASP A 66 -6.58 -1.71 -15.32
C ASP A 66 -6.48 -3.20 -15.02
N THR A 67 -5.92 -3.52 -13.85
CA THR A 67 -5.93 -4.89 -13.34
C THR A 67 -7.29 -5.20 -12.75
N HIS A 68 -7.85 -6.35 -13.13
CA HIS A 68 -9.14 -6.79 -12.62
C HIS A 68 -8.97 -7.86 -11.56
N ILE A 69 -9.49 -7.60 -10.37
CA ILE A 69 -9.56 -8.57 -9.27
C ILE A 69 -10.98 -9.16 -9.25
N CYS A 70 -11.07 -10.49 -9.22
CA CYS A 70 -12.34 -11.20 -9.20
C CYS A 70 -12.51 -11.97 -7.90
N SER A 71 -13.53 -11.64 -7.11
CA SER A 71 -13.96 -12.35 -5.90
C SER A 71 -12.79 -12.77 -4.98
N PRO A 72 -11.93 -11.88 -4.53
CA PRO A 72 -10.79 -12.26 -3.69
C PRO A 72 -11.29 -12.69 -2.30
N GLU A 73 -10.70 -13.73 -1.76
CA GLU A 73 -10.97 -14.17 -0.38
C GLU A 73 -10.19 -13.35 0.64
N ILE A 74 -8.97 -12.96 0.27
CA ILE A 74 -8.08 -12.11 1.08
C ILE A 74 -7.57 -10.97 0.21
N VAL A 75 -7.58 -9.78 0.76
CA VAL A 75 -6.99 -8.58 0.15
C VAL A 75 -5.87 -8.07 1.05
N ILE A 76 -4.67 -7.98 0.53
CA ILE A 76 -3.55 -7.32 1.20
C ILE A 76 -3.36 -5.96 0.53
N PHE A 77 -3.69 -4.91 1.29
CA PHE A 77 -3.45 -3.53 0.87
C PHE A 77 -2.16 -3.03 1.52
N GLU A 78 -1.18 -2.66 0.71
CA GLU A 78 0.11 -2.18 1.19
C GLU A 78 0.42 -0.78 0.67
N GLY A 79 1.17 -0.01 1.47
CA GLY A 79 1.63 1.32 1.10
C GLY A 79 2.12 2.13 2.28
N ILE A 80 2.90 3.17 1.99
CA ILE A 80 3.50 4.03 3.01
C ILE A 80 2.46 4.81 3.83
N LEU A 81 1.29 5.09 3.26
CA LEU A 81 0.18 5.80 3.89
C LEU A 81 -1.07 4.93 4.07
N ALA A 82 -0.94 3.60 4.01
CA ALA A 82 -2.08 2.68 4.12
C ALA A 82 -2.88 2.89 5.42
N LEU A 83 -2.21 3.26 6.51
CA LEU A 83 -2.83 3.50 7.82
C LEU A 83 -3.04 5.00 8.14
N HIS A 84 -2.86 5.90 7.16
CA HIS A 84 -2.96 7.33 7.39
C HIS A 84 -4.42 7.81 7.51
N ASP A 85 -5.27 7.42 6.59
CA ASP A 85 -6.67 7.86 6.52
C ASP A 85 -7.57 7.01 7.43
N GLU A 86 -8.45 7.66 8.20
CA GLU A 86 -9.34 6.99 9.16
C GLU A 86 -10.37 6.12 8.45
N THR A 87 -10.99 6.63 7.39
CA THR A 87 -12.02 5.91 6.64
C THR A 87 -11.45 4.66 5.98
N MET A 88 -10.19 4.73 5.51
CA MET A 88 -9.48 3.57 4.99
C MET A 88 -9.19 2.54 6.10
N ARG A 89 -8.76 2.99 7.28
CA ARG A 89 -8.50 2.07 8.40
C ARG A 89 -9.72 1.28 8.83
N ASP A 90 -10.91 1.87 8.73
CA ASP A 90 -12.19 1.22 9.08
C ASP A 90 -12.57 0.09 8.12
N LEU A 91 -11.96 0.04 6.94
CA LEU A 91 -12.13 -1.05 5.99
C LEU A 91 -11.26 -2.28 6.29
N PHE A 92 -10.24 -2.16 7.12
CA PHE A 92 -9.27 -3.23 7.37
C PHE A 92 -9.66 -4.07 8.57
N ASP A 93 -9.70 -5.40 8.38
CA ASP A 93 -9.89 -6.37 9.46
C ASP A 93 -8.64 -6.51 10.35
N LEU A 94 -7.45 -6.29 9.77
CA LEU A 94 -6.17 -6.34 10.46
C LEU A 94 -5.25 -5.24 9.93
N LYS A 95 -4.69 -4.45 10.84
CA LYS A 95 -3.77 -3.35 10.54
C LYS A 95 -2.37 -3.69 11.03
N VAL A 96 -1.42 -3.80 10.11
CA VAL A 96 -0.04 -4.16 10.40
C VAL A 96 0.90 -3.02 10.02
N PHE A 97 1.72 -2.58 10.96
CA PHE A 97 2.79 -1.63 10.68
C PHE A 97 4.13 -2.37 10.62
N VAL A 98 4.80 -2.31 9.47
CA VAL A 98 6.13 -2.88 9.28
C VAL A 98 7.17 -1.83 9.66
N ASP A 99 7.89 -2.08 10.75
CA ASP A 99 8.86 -1.14 11.31
C ASP A 99 10.29 -1.51 10.90
N ALA A 100 11.09 -0.50 10.60
CA ALA A 100 12.53 -0.62 10.35
C ALA A 100 13.21 0.68 10.72
N ASP A 101 14.44 0.59 11.24
CA ASP A 101 15.23 1.74 11.63
C ASP A 101 15.51 2.67 10.44
N ALA A 102 15.59 3.97 10.70
CA ALA A 102 15.69 4.98 9.64
C ALA A 102 16.95 4.84 8.78
N ASP A 103 18.07 4.47 9.37
CA ASP A 103 19.35 4.21 8.70
C ASP A 103 19.27 2.98 7.80
N VAL A 104 18.60 1.90 8.26
CA VAL A 104 18.35 0.69 7.47
C VAL A 104 17.47 1.01 6.27
N ARG A 105 16.40 1.80 6.47
CA ARG A 105 15.51 2.23 5.37
C ARG A 105 16.27 3.07 4.34
N LEU A 106 17.11 4.00 4.79
CA LEU A 106 17.92 4.83 3.91
C LEU A 106 18.94 4.00 3.13
N ALA A 107 19.66 3.09 3.80
CA ALA A 107 20.62 2.19 3.14
C ALA A 107 19.95 1.32 2.06
N ARG A 108 18.78 0.75 2.35
CA ARG A 108 17.98 -0.03 1.37
C ARG A 108 17.54 0.84 0.19
N ARG A 109 17.09 2.09 0.44
CA ARG A 109 16.71 3.04 -0.59
C ARG A 109 17.88 3.38 -1.50
N ILE A 110 19.03 3.73 -0.95
CA ILE A 110 20.24 4.05 -1.73
C ILE A 110 20.59 2.87 -2.64
N LYS A 111 20.68 1.67 -2.06
CA LYS A 111 21.03 0.47 -2.85
C LYS A 111 20.04 0.25 -3.99
N ARG A 112 18.74 0.24 -3.72
CA ARG A 112 17.69 0.04 -4.74
C ARG A 112 17.75 1.11 -5.82
N ASP A 113 17.77 2.39 -5.44
CA ASP A 113 17.65 3.49 -6.39
C ASP A 113 18.88 3.63 -7.27
N MET A 114 20.08 3.28 -6.77
CA MET A 114 21.29 3.20 -7.59
C MET A 114 21.29 2.00 -8.53
N THR A 115 20.91 0.80 -8.05
CA THR A 115 21.04 -0.43 -8.85
C THR A 115 19.88 -0.65 -9.82
N GLU A 116 18.65 -0.28 -9.45
CA GLU A 116 17.45 -0.60 -10.22
C GLU A 116 16.88 0.62 -10.96
N ARG A 117 17.14 1.84 -10.48
CA ARG A 117 16.58 3.08 -11.03
C ARG A 117 17.63 4.01 -11.67
N GLY A 118 18.91 3.62 -11.59
CA GLY A 118 20.01 4.38 -12.21
C GLY A 118 20.20 5.79 -11.66
N ARG A 119 19.78 6.05 -10.41
CA ARG A 119 19.90 7.36 -9.78
C ARG A 119 21.29 7.54 -9.18
N ASP A 120 21.76 8.77 -9.14
CA ASP A 120 23.00 9.14 -8.44
C ASP A 120 22.76 9.33 -6.93
N LEU A 121 23.80 9.21 -6.15
CA LEU A 121 23.73 9.26 -4.68
C LEU A 121 23.28 10.64 -4.18
N ASP A 122 23.80 11.71 -4.77
CA ASP A 122 23.51 13.07 -4.30
C ASP A 122 22.03 13.40 -4.49
N GLY A 123 21.46 13.07 -5.65
CA GLY A 123 20.04 13.23 -5.93
C GLY A 123 19.13 12.39 -5.02
N ILE A 124 19.58 11.17 -4.65
CA ILE A 124 18.84 10.33 -3.67
C ILE A 124 18.83 10.99 -2.30
N LEU A 125 19.96 11.50 -1.83
CA LEU A 125 20.09 12.13 -0.52
C LEU A 125 19.31 13.46 -0.46
N GLU A 126 19.41 14.29 -1.50
CA GLU A 126 18.65 15.55 -1.57
C GLU A 126 17.13 15.29 -1.50
N GLN A 127 16.62 14.34 -2.29
CA GLN A 127 15.21 13.97 -2.26
C GLN A 127 14.80 13.38 -0.89
N TYR A 128 15.67 12.60 -0.27
CA TYR A 128 15.41 12.02 1.05
C TYR A 128 15.27 13.10 2.12
N GLU A 129 16.20 14.04 2.16
CA GLU A 129 16.19 15.14 3.16
C GLU A 129 15.01 16.08 2.94
N ARG A 130 14.72 16.40 1.69
CA ARG A 130 13.70 17.39 1.34
C ARG A 130 12.28 16.88 1.49
N PHE A 131 12.01 15.64 1.11
CA PHE A 131 10.66 15.09 1.01
C PHE A 131 10.44 13.84 1.86
N VAL A 132 11.28 12.81 1.68
CA VAL A 132 11.00 11.47 2.21
C VAL A 132 11.04 11.45 3.73
N LYS A 133 12.11 12.01 4.33
CA LYS A 133 12.26 12.05 5.79
C LYS A 133 11.17 12.89 6.45
N PRO A 134 10.91 14.15 6.04
CA PRO A 134 9.84 14.95 6.63
C PRO A 134 8.46 14.32 6.48
N ALA A 135 8.12 13.77 5.33
CA ALA A 135 6.84 13.10 5.11
C ALA A 135 6.71 11.83 5.97
N THR A 136 7.79 11.05 6.10
CA THR A 136 7.82 9.87 6.97
C THR A 136 7.53 10.27 8.42
N GLU A 137 8.18 11.31 8.93
CA GLU A 137 8.01 11.79 10.31
C GLU A 137 6.61 12.39 10.54
N ALA A 138 6.06 13.08 9.55
CA ALA A 138 4.76 13.74 9.65
C ALA A 138 3.56 12.80 9.46
N PHE A 139 3.66 11.80 8.58
CA PHE A 139 2.51 11.02 8.15
C PHE A 139 2.66 9.51 8.39
N VAL A 140 3.84 8.93 8.12
CA VAL A 140 4.03 7.48 8.20
C VAL A 140 4.22 7.02 9.65
N VAL A 141 5.17 7.61 10.37
CA VAL A 141 5.47 7.23 11.77
C VAL A 141 4.27 7.41 12.69
N PRO A 142 3.51 8.52 12.64
CA PRO A 142 2.32 8.66 13.47
C PRO A 142 1.23 7.63 13.20
N SER A 143 1.13 7.09 11.98
CA SER A 143 0.13 6.07 11.65
C SER A 143 0.36 4.73 12.38
N LYS A 144 1.57 4.49 12.88
CA LYS A 144 1.92 3.31 13.68
C LYS A 144 1.00 3.11 14.90
N GLN A 145 0.51 4.19 15.51
CA GLN A 145 -0.42 4.12 16.66
C GLN A 145 -1.76 3.45 16.31
N HIS A 146 -2.12 3.38 15.04
CA HIS A 146 -3.36 2.78 14.56
C HIS A 146 -3.19 1.30 14.15
N ALA A 147 -1.98 0.76 14.24
CA ALA A 147 -1.73 -0.65 13.92
C ALA A 147 -2.16 -1.57 15.05
N ASP A 148 -2.78 -2.69 14.71
CA ASP A 148 -3.08 -3.77 15.65
C ASP A 148 -1.81 -4.57 15.99
N ILE A 149 -0.88 -4.67 15.01
CA ILE A 149 0.40 -5.37 15.14
C ILE A 149 1.52 -4.52 14.56
N VAL A 150 2.63 -4.43 15.29
CA VAL A 150 3.89 -3.82 14.79
C VAL A 150 4.91 -4.93 14.55
N VAL A 151 5.40 -5.05 13.32
CA VAL A 151 6.42 -6.04 12.92
C VAL A 151 7.76 -5.34 12.80
N PRO A 152 8.65 -5.45 13.80
CA PRO A 152 9.98 -4.86 13.72
C PRO A 152 10.87 -5.68 12.76
N ARG A 153 11.85 -5.02 12.17
CA ARG A 153 12.86 -5.58 11.23
C ARG A 153 12.30 -6.06 9.88
N GLY A 154 11.03 -5.85 9.61
CA GLY A 154 10.41 -6.20 8.34
C GLY A 154 10.54 -7.70 8.00
N VAL A 155 11.03 -8.01 6.80
CA VAL A 155 11.16 -9.39 6.28
C VAL A 155 12.12 -10.28 7.07
N GLU A 156 12.98 -9.71 7.90
CA GLU A 156 13.91 -10.46 8.75
C GLU A 156 13.22 -11.06 9.98
N ASN A 157 12.01 -10.61 10.29
CA ASN A 157 11.20 -11.13 11.39
C ASN A 157 10.36 -12.31 10.94
N VAL A 158 11.01 -13.45 10.68
CA VAL A 158 10.37 -14.68 10.19
C VAL A 158 9.25 -15.13 11.14
N VAL A 159 9.46 -15.04 12.45
CA VAL A 159 8.45 -15.44 13.44
C VAL A 159 7.17 -14.63 13.32
N ALA A 160 7.25 -13.31 13.17
CA ALA A 160 6.07 -12.48 12.99
C ALA A 160 5.36 -12.78 11.67
N ILE A 161 6.12 -13.04 10.59
CA ILE A 161 5.56 -13.42 9.29
C ILE A 161 4.82 -14.75 9.37
N GLU A 162 5.40 -15.76 10.03
CA GLU A 162 4.77 -17.07 10.23
C GLU A 162 3.48 -16.96 11.06
N MET A 163 3.47 -16.12 12.10
CA MET A 163 2.28 -15.86 12.89
C MET A 163 1.16 -15.21 12.08
N LEU A 164 1.49 -14.20 11.26
CA LEU A 164 0.53 -13.56 10.37
C LEU A 164 -0.02 -14.53 9.32
N ALA A 165 0.85 -15.33 8.72
CA ALA A 165 0.45 -16.35 7.74
C ALA A 165 -0.46 -17.42 8.39
N ALA A 166 -0.14 -17.87 9.60
CA ALA A 166 -0.98 -18.82 10.34
C ALA A 166 -2.34 -18.22 10.68
N HIS A 167 -2.41 -16.93 11.05
CA HIS A 167 -3.66 -16.24 11.31
C HIS A 167 -4.54 -16.16 10.05
N ILE A 168 -3.96 -15.76 8.90
CA ILE A 168 -4.65 -15.71 7.60
C ILE A 168 -5.21 -17.08 7.23
N ASN A 169 -4.39 -18.13 7.33
CA ASN A 169 -4.82 -19.50 7.03
C ASN A 169 -5.98 -19.96 7.94
N ASN A 170 -5.95 -19.60 9.23
CA ASN A 170 -7.03 -19.92 10.15
C ASN A 170 -8.34 -19.20 9.78
N VAL A 171 -8.26 -17.92 9.37
CA VAL A 171 -9.44 -17.17 8.90
C VAL A 171 -10.05 -17.81 7.65
N LEU A 172 -9.23 -18.21 6.68
CA LEU A 172 -9.68 -18.91 5.48
C LEU A 172 -10.38 -20.23 5.82
N MET A 173 -9.75 -21.06 6.63
CA MET A 173 -10.31 -22.35 7.06
C MET A 173 -11.66 -22.18 7.77
N GLN A 174 -11.80 -21.16 8.64
CA GLN A 174 -13.07 -20.88 9.30
C GLN A 174 -14.17 -20.45 8.33
N ARG A 175 -13.83 -19.67 7.30
CA ARG A 175 -14.79 -19.26 6.25
C ARG A 175 -15.26 -20.47 5.43
N GLU A 176 -14.37 -21.36 5.06
CA GLU A 176 -14.71 -22.60 4.35
C GLU A 176 -15.69 -23.46 5.16
N LEU A 177 -15.40 -23.70 6.44
CA LEU A 177 -16.27 -24.45 7.33
C LEU A 177 -17.66 -23.83 7.49
N GLN A 178 -17.73 -22.49 7.56
CA GLN A 178 -19.01 -21.77 7.61
C GLN A 178 -19.79 -21.89 6.30
N ALA A 179 -19.10 -21.84 5.14
CA ALA A 179 -19.72 -22.01 3.84
C ALA A 179 -20.30 -23.43 3.68
N GLU A 180 -19.57 -24.46 4.07
CA GLU A 180 -20.03 -25.86 4.06
C GLU A 180 -21.23 -26.06 4.99
N ALA A 181 -21.18 -25.52 6.21
CA ALA A 181 -22.30 -25.60 7.13
C ALA A 181 -23.57 -24.94 6.59
N ARG A 182 -23.45 -23.78 5.95
CA ARG A 182 -24.57 -23.09 5.27
C ARG A 182 -25.15 -23.92 4.13
N PHE A 183 -24.29 -24.49 3.29
CA PHE A 183 -24.70 -25.33 2.17
C PHE A 183 -25.49 -26.56 2.64
N ASN A 184 -25.01 -27.24 3.69
CA ASN A 184 -25.68 -28.40 4.27
C ASN A 184 -27.04 -28.07 4.92
N LEU A 185 -27.20 -26.86 5.46
CA LEU A 185 -28.48 -26.39 6.02
C LEU A 185 -29.53 -26.09 4.93
N LEU A 186 -29.10 -25.62 3.76
CA LEU A 186 -29.97 -25.29 2.64
C LEU A 186 -30.36 -26.52 1.81
N ALA A 187 -29.63 -27.62 1.97
CA ALA A 187 -29.87 -28.89 1.26
C ALA A 187 -30.85 -29.84 2.01
N GLN A 188 -31.32 -29.44 3.18
CA GLN A 188 -32.37 -30.12 3.96
C GLN A 188 -33.73 -29.47 3.79
#